data_74c0bb521b7e3c474ed33eebe8576a6b
#
_entry.id   74c0bb521b7e3c474ed33eebe8576a6b
#
_cell.length_a   1.000
_cell.length_b   1.000
_cell.length_c   1.000
_cell.angle_alpha   90.00
_cell.angle_beta   90.00
_cell.angle_gamma   90.00
#
_symmetry.space_group_name_H-M   'P 1'
#
loop_
_entity.id
_entity.type
_entity.pdbx_description
1 polymer ?
#
loop_
_entity_poly.entity_id
_entity_poly.type
_entity_poly.pdbx_seq_one_letter_code
_entity_poly.pdbx_strand_id
1 'polypeptide(L)'
;VYFFGNGDADGDESMRAELGGKGANLAQMAKAPLSLPVPPGFTITTDVCQEYYKLDRNYPEGLEAQVDEYLAKLEAAMGKKLGDENDPLLVSVRSGAAISMPGMMDTILNLGLNDKAVEGLAKKTGNEKFAYDAYRRFIQMYGDVAMGVDHDKFEAILESVKSKAGVKSDQELSVENLKEVVAKYKEMYKAEKGE
;
A
#
# COMPACT_ATOMS: atom_id res chain seq x y z
N VAL A 1 17.52 3.94 3.46
CA VAL A 1 16.20 4.48 3.10
C VAL A 1 16.36 5.93 2.66
N TYR A 2 15.61 6.37 1.65
CA TYR A 2 15.73 7.69 1.01
C TYR A 2 14.35 8.36 0.91
N PHE A 3 14.22 9.57 1.44
CA PHE A 3 12.98 10.36 1.41
C PHE A 3 12.84 11.16 0.11
N PHE A 4 11.61 11.44 -0.28
CA PHE A 4 11.25 12.41 -1.31
C PHE A 4 9.92 13.10 -0.98
N GLY A 5 9.77 14.34 -1.36
CA GLY A 5 8.53 15.12 -1.17
C GLY A 5 8.79 16.52 -0.62
N ASN A 6 7.74 17.34 -0.60
CA ASN A 6 7.81 18.73 -0.11
C ASN A 6 8.88 19.61 -0.79
N GLY A 7 9.15 19.36 -2.06
CA GLY A 7 10.13 20.13 -2.84
C GLY A 7 11.58 19.68 -2.64
N ASP A 8 11.83 18.57 -1.95
CA ASP A 8 13.16 18.02 -1.66
C ASP A 8 13.21 16.50 -1.84
N ALA A 9 14.43 15.94 -1.95
CA ALA A 9 14.68 14.51 -1.97
C ALA A 9 16.12 14.18 -1.60
N ASP A 10 16.31 13.08 -0.89
CA ASP A 10 17.63 12.55 -0.51
C ASP A 10 18.40 11.98 -1.71
N GLY A 11 17.70 11.62 -2.82
CA GLY A 11 18.29 11.05 -4.03
C GLY A 11 17.96 11.81 -5.30
N ASP A 12 18.33 11.24 -6.45
CA ASP A 12 18.01 11.76 -7.79
C ASP A 12 18.02 10.68 -8.89
N GLU A 13 17.81 11.08 -10.15
CA GLU A 13 17.73 10.16 -11.29
C GLU A 13 19.01 9.36 -11.55
N SER A 14 20.18 9.83 -11.11
CA SER A 14 21.44 9.11 -11.28
C SER A 14 21.54 7.88 -10.40
N MET A 15 20.76 7.83 -9.31
CA MET A 15 20.72 6.74 -8.34
C MET A 15 19.74 5.61 -8.72
N ARG A 16 19.50 5.42 -10.01
CA ARG A 16 18.51 4.43 -10.50
C ARG A 16 18.86 2.99 -10.12
N ALA A 17 20.13 2.66 -10.03
CA ALA A 17 20.58 1.33 -9.59
C ALA A 17 20.20 1.06 -8.14
N GLU A 18 20.30 2.06 -7.29
CA GLU A 18 20.05 1.99 -5.84
C GLU A 18 18.57 2.17 -5.48
N LEU A 19 17.91 3.19 -6.07
CA LEU A 19 16.54 3.54 -5.76
C LEU A 19 15.50 2.82 -6.64
N GLY A 20 15.95 2.10 -7.65
CA GLY A 20 15.11 1.61 -8.72
C GLY A 20 14.56 2.73 -9.61
N GLY A 21 13.97 2.39 -10.75
CA GLY A 21 13.48 3.40 -11.70
C GLY A 21 12.39 4.29 -11.13
N LYS A 22 11.47 3.74 -10.32
CA LYS A 22 10.37 4.51 -9.71
C LYS A 22 10.89 5.47 -8.64
N GLY A 23 11.74 4.99 -7.72
CA GLY A 23 12.30 5.80 -6.64
C GLY A 23 13.16 6.95 -7.16
N ALA A 24 14.08 6.68 -8.09
CA ALA A 24 14.93 7.70 -8.69
C ALA A 24 14.12 8.79 -9.43
N ASN A 25 13.09 8.38 -10.19
CA ASN A 25 12.23 9.34 -10.89
C ASN A 25 11.39 10.20 -9.92
N LEU A 26 10.83 9.60 -8.86
CA LEU A 26 10.07 10.35 -7.84
C LEU A 26 10.97 11.35 -7.12
N ALA A 27 12.20 10.95 -6.74
CA ALA A 27 13.17 11.83 -6.14
C ALA A 27 13.53 13.01 -7.07
N GLN A 28 13.81 12.75 -8.35
CA GLN A 28 14.13 13.78 -9.33
C GLN A 28 12.95 14.75 -9.55
N MET A 29 11.72 14.24 -9.61
CA MET A 29 10.54 15.09 -9.77
C MET A 29 10.27 15.97 -8.55
N ALA A 30 10.56 15.46 -7.34
CA ALA A 30 10.27 16.17 -6.10
C ALA A 30 11.19 17.37 -5.86
N LYS A 31 12.47 17.29 -6.28
CA LYS A 31 13.47 18.33 -6.00
C LYS A 31 13.69 19.31 -7.16
N ALA A 32 14.40 20.40 -6.87
CA ALA A 32 14.82 21.38 -7.88
C ALA A 32 15.68 20.73 -8.97
N PRO A 33 15.62 21.18 -10.25
CA PRO A 33 14.83 22.33 -10.71
C PRO A 33 13.36 22.03 -11.02
N LEU A 34 12.92 20.75 -10.99
CA LEU A 34 11.56 20.36 -11.36
C LEU A 34 10.53 20.74 -10.30
N SER A 35 10.82 20.47 -9.02
CA SER A 35 9.96 20.80 -7.85
C SER A 35 8.48 20.52 -8.08
N LEU A 36 8.17 19.37 -8.70
CA LEU A 36 6.79 18.97 -8.95
C LEU A 36 6.08 18.61 -7.63
N PRO A 37 4.76 18.75 -7.54
CA PRO A 37 4.00 18.41 -6.35
C PRO A 37 3.85 16.88 -6.17
N VAL A 38 4.98 16.20 -5.99
CA VAL A 38 5.03 14.76 -5.73
C VAL A 38 4.58 14.53 -4.28
N PRO A 39 3.59 13.65 -4.04
CA PRO A 39 3.25 13.25 -2.69
C PRO A 39 4.48 12.69 -1.96
N PRO A 40 4.71 13.08 -0.68
CA PRO A 40 5.83 12.58 0.10
C PRO A 40 5.85 11.06 0.22
N GLY A 41 7.05 10.50 0.30
CA GLY A 41 7.29 9.08 0.47
C GLY A 41 8.76 8.78 0.72
N PHE A 42 9.07 7.50 0.82
CA PHE A 42 10.47 7.06 0.92
C PHE A 42 10.69 5.77 0.12
N THR A 43 11.93 5.54 -0.25
CA THR A 43 12.37 4.36 -1.01
C THR A 43 13.32 3.54 -0.15
N ILE A 44 13.03 2.26 0.02
CA ILE A 44 13.97 1.26 0.52
C ILE A 44 14.80 0.81 -0.69
N THR A 45 16.14 0.79 -0.56
CA THR A 45 17.05 0.57 -1.67
C THR A 45 17.04 -0.87 -2.19
N THR A 46 17.51 -1.04 -3.42
CA THR A 46 17.66 -2.36 -4.05
C THR A 46 18.66 -3.25 -3.30
N ASP A 47 19.70 -2.65 -2.71
CA ASP A 47 20.69 -3.39 -1.91
C ASP A 47 20.09 -4.03 -0.67
N VAL A 48 19.12 -3.35 -0.03
CA VAL A 48 18.38 -3.92 1.10
C VAL A 48 17.61 -5.17 0.66
N CYS A 49 17.00 -5.14 -0.52
CA CYS A 49 16.31 -6.31 -1.08
C CYS A 49 17.28 -7.48 -1.30
N GLN A 50 18.46 -7.22 -1.85
CA GLN A 50 19.49 -8.24 -2.05
C GLN A 50 19.98 -8.82 -0.71
N GLU A 51 20.20 -7.96 0.29
CA GLU A 51 20.64 -8.37 1.61
C GLU A 51 19.59 -9.21 2.33
N TYR A 52 18.32 -8.83 2.25
CA TYR A 52 17.18 -9.60 2.76
C TYR A 52 17.19 -11.05 2.24
N TYR A 53 17.44 -11.25 0.93
CA TYR A 53 17.52 -12.61 0.39
C TYR A 53 18.79 -13.37 0.81
N LYS A 54 19.92 -12.69 0.99
CA LYS A 54 21.15 -13.31 1.53
C LYS A 54 21.02 -13.74 3.00
N LEU A 55 20.18 -13.02 3.75
CA LEU A 55 19.87 -13.29 5.15
C LEU A 55 18.65 -14.24 5.31
N ASP A 56 18.39 -15.10 4.32
CA ASP A 56 17.27 -16.06 4.36
C ASP A 56 15.92 -15.41 4.69
N ARG A 57 15.66 -14.24 4.09
CA ARG A 57 14.46 -13.42 4.29
C ARG A 57 14.32 -12.83 5.70
N ASN A 58 15.43 -12.58 6.37
CA ASN A 58 15.46 -11.76 7.57
C ASN A 58 15.83 -10.33 7.22
N TYR A 59 15.31 -9.38 7.99
CA TYR A 59 15.61 -7.98 7.77
C TYR A 59 17.08 -7.69 8.13
N PRO A 60 17.81 -6.92 7.30
CA PRO A 60 19.12 -6.42 7.67
C PRO A 60 19.07 -5.62 8.96
N GLU A 61 20.16 -5.69 9.75
CA GLU A 61 20.28 -4.94 10.99
C GLU A 61 20.07 -3.44 10.77
N GLY A 62 19.25 -2.83 11.63
CA GLY A 62 18.94 -1.40 11.58
C GLY A 62 17.90 -0.99 10.53
N LEU A 63 17.41 -1.89 9.66
CA LEU A 63 16.40 -1.55 8.67
C LEU A 63 15.08 -1.10 9.32
N GLU A 64 14.60 -1.83 10.31
CA GLU A 64 13.33 -1.49 11.00
C GLU A 64 13.40 -0.09 11.61
N ALA A 65 14.50 0.24 12.31
CA ALA A 65 14.69 1.56 12.89
C ALA A 65 14.70 2.68 11.82
N GLN A 66 15.32 2.43 10.66
CA GLN A 66 15.29 3.39 9.55
C GLN A 66 13.88 3.54 8.98
N VAL A 67 13.15 2.45 8.81
CA VAL A 67 11.75 2.50 8.32
C VAL A 67 10.88 3.29 9.28
N ASP A 68 11.01 3.07 10.58
CA ASP A 68 10.26 3.82 11.60
C ASP A 68 10.59 5.32 11.58
N GLU A 69 11.87 5.68 11.44
CA GLU A 69 12.30 7.08 11.32
C GLU A 69 11.70 7.74 10.07
N TYR A 70 11.78 7.07 8.91
CA TYR A 70 11.26 7.62 7.67
C TYR A 70 9.73 7.61 7.59
N LEU A 71 9.08 6.67 8.28
CA LEU A 71 7.62 6.70 8.46
C LEU A 71 7.21 7.91 9.30
N ALA A 72 7.89 8.18 10.41
CA ALA A 72 7.63 9.37 11.22
C ALA A 72 7.85 10.68 10.43
N LYS A 73 8.88 10.72 9.57
CA LYS A 73 9.14 11.84 8.66
C LYS A 73 8.00 12.02 7.64
N LEU A 74 7.50 10.91 7.08
CA LEU A 74 6.36 10.90 6.17
C LEU A 74 5.07 11.36 6.85
N GLU A 75 4.78 10.85 8.04
CA GLU A 75 3.62 11.25 8.85
C GLU A 75 3.63 12.76 9.16
N ALA A 76 4.79 13.28 9.56
CA ALA A 76 4.98 14.71 9.81
C ALA A 76 4.77 15.55 8.53
N ALA A 77 5.30 15.09 7.39
CA ALA A 77 5.15 15.77 6.10
C ALA A 77 3.69 15.80 5.62
N MET A 78 2.91 14.78 5.95
CA MET A 78 1.49 14.65 5.56
C MET A 78 0.52 15.20 6.61
N GLY A 79 0.98 15.46 7.84
CA GLY A 79 0.12 15.85 8.97
C GLY A 79 -0.88 14.76 9.37
N LYS A 80 -0.55 13.49 9.14
CA LYS A 80 -1.41 12.31 9.38
C LYS A 80 -0.59 11.16 9.95
N LYS A 81 -1.27 10.18 10.53
CA LYS A 81 -0.63 8.96 11.04
C LYS A 81 -1.13 7.72 10.34
N LEU A 82 -0.24 6.77 10.12
CA LEU A 82 -0.59 5.45 9.60
C LEU A 82 -1.49 4.73 10.60
N GLY A 83 -2.65 4.26 10.13
CA GLY A 83 -3.62 3.55 10.98
C GLY A 83 -4.41 4.43 11.94
N ASP A 84 -4.35 5.77 11.84
CA ASP A 84 -5.20 6.66 12.64
C ASP A 84 -6.68 6.37 12.45
N GLU A 85 -7.42 6.36 13.56
CA GLU A 85 -8.83 5.97 13.57
C GLU A 85 -9.77 7.04 12.97
N ASN A 86 -9.31 8.30 12.85
CA ASN A 86 -10.14 9.42 12.39
C ASN A 86 -9.73 9.95 11.02
N ASP A 87 -8.43 10.10 10.78
CA ASP A 87 -7.85 10.61 9.52
C ASP A 87 -6.59 9.83 9.15
N PRO A 88 -6.73 8.57 8.71
CA PRO A 88 -5.58 7.71 8.46
C PRO A 88 -4.70 8.26 7.33
N LEU A 89 -3.37 8.15 7.51
CA LEU A 89 -2.44 8.20 6.40
C LEU A 89 -2.61 6.93 5.59
N LEU A 90 -2.95 7.08 4.31
CA LEU A 90 -3.02 5.97 3.37
C LEU A 90 -1.86 6.06 2.38
N VAL A 91 -1.11 4.98 2.26
CA VAL A 91 0.05 4.94 1.37
C VAL A 91 -0.08 3.83 0.32
N SER A 92 0.60 4.01 -0.82
CA SER A 92 0.83 2.96 -1.80
C SER A 92 2.21 2.38 -1.59
N VAL A 93 2.31 1.07 -1.40
CA VAL A 93 3.58 0.35 -1.42
C VAL A 93 3.77 -0.23 -2.82
N ARG A 94 4.91 0.08 -3.42
CA ARG A 94 5.22 -0.33 -4.79
C ARG A 94 6.57 -1.00 -4.83
N SER A 95 6.64 -2.19 -5.38
CA SER A 95 7.91 -2.81 -5.69
C SER A 95 8.63 -2.02 -6.81
N GLY A 96 9.95 -1.99 -6.73
CA GLY A 96 10.81 -1.32 -7.68
C GLY A 96 11.95 -2.23 -8.16
N ALA A 97 12.48 -1.97 -9.35
CA ALA A 97 13.68 -2.60 -9.86
C ALA A 97 14.47 -1.60 -10.70
N ALA A 98 15.78 -1.84 -10.85
CA ALA A 98 16.63 -1.02 -11.70
C ALA A 98 16.15 -1.03 -13.16
N ILE A 99 15.67 -2.19 -13.63
CA ILE A 99 15.03 -2.38 -14.93
C ILE A 99 13.58 -2.77 -14.69
N SER A 100 12.64 -1.94 -15.14
CA SER A 100 11.21 -2.15 -14.96
C SER A 100 10.53 -2.38 -16.30
N MET A 101 9.65 -3.38 -16.36
CA MET A 101 8.73 -3.61 -17.49
C MET A 101 7.27 -3.44 -17.02
N PRO A 102 6.37 -2.97 -17.89
CA PRO A 102 4.95 -2.90 -17.56
C PRO A 102 4.40 -4.27 -17.10
N GLY A 103 3.61 -4.28 -16.02
CA GLY A 103 3.01 -5.49 -15.46
C GLY A 103 3.94 -6.39 -14.62
N MET A 104 5.23 -6.03 -14.47
CA MET A 104 6.20 -6.81 -13.68
C MET A 104 6.14 -6.58 -12.18
N MET A 105 5.50 -5.52 -11.76
CA MET A 105 5.66 -4.97 -10.41
C MET A 105 4.31 -4.79 -9.74
N ASP A 106 4.19 -5.38 -8.58
CA ASP A 106 2.99 -5.29 -7.77
C ASP A 106 2.87 -3.96 -7.02
N THR A 107 1.65 -3.62 -6.70
CA THR A 107 1.32 -2.44 -5.90
C THR A 107 0.28 -2.84 -4.85
N ILE A 108 0.50 -2.44 -3.61
CA ILE A 108 -0.50 -2.52 -2.55
C ILE A 108 -0.98 -1.10 -2.27
N LEU A 109 -2.26 -0.87 -2.48
CA LEU A 109 -2.91 0.43 -2.25
C LEU A 109 -3.56 0.47 -0.88
N ASN A 110 -3.71 1.70 -0.35
CA ASN A 110 -4.45 1.99 0.88
C ASN A 110 -3.90 1.29 2.13
N LEU A 111 -2.59 1.00 2.18
CA LEU A 111 -1.93 0.57 3.42
C LEU A 111 -2.14 1.66 4.49
N GLY A 112 -2.56 1.27 5.66
CA GLY A 112 -3.00 2.14 6.76
C GLY A 112 -4.47 1.96 7.10
N LEU A 113 -5.27 1.27 6.25
CA LEU A 113 -6.62 0.89 6.59
C LEU A 113 -6.64 -0.31 7.54
N ASN A 114 -7.54 -0.24 8.51
CA ASN A 114 -7.92 -1.30 9.44
C ASN A 114 -9.40 -1.12 9.81
N ASP A 115 -9.95 -1.96 10.67
CA ASP A 115 -11.37 -1.93 11.03
C ASP A 115 -11.83 -0.59 11.62
N LYS A 116 -10.97 0.14 12.31
CA LYS A 116 -11.28 1.45 12.87
C LYS A 116 -11.00 2.59 11.88
N ALA A 117 -9.86 2.53 11.19
CA ALA A 117 -9.47 3.54 10.22
C ALA A 117 -10.45 3.64 9.05
N VAL A 118 -11.09 2.54 8.62
CA VAL A 118 -12.11 2.56 7.57
C VAL A 118 -13.34 3.38 7.97
N GLU A 119 -13.75 3.30 9.25
CA GLU A 119 -14.85 4.11 9.77
C GLU A 119 -14.51 5.61 9.81
N GLY A 120 -13.26 5.93 10.20
CA GLY A 120 -12.76 7.30 10.16
C GLY A 120 -12.74 7.85 8.73
N LEU A 121 -12.25 7.07 7.78
CA LEU A 121 -12.25 7.44 6.37
C LEU A 121 -13.68 7.66 5.83
N ALA A 122 -14.63 6.79 6.21
CA ALA A 122 -16.03 6.92 5.83
C ALA A 122 -16.64 8.22 6.36
N LYS A 123 -16.42 8.52 7.64
CA LYS A 123 -16.89 9.78 8.27
C LYS A 123 -16.27 11.01 7.62
N LYS A 124 -14.96 11.00 7.39
CA LYS A 124 -14.23 12.13 6.82
C LYS A 124 -14.64 12.43 5.39
N THR A 125 -14.83 11.41 4.57
CA THR A 125 -15.21 11.56 3.15
C THR A 125 -16.71 11.74 2.95
N GLY A 126 -17.54 11.41 3.95
CA GLY A 126 -18.99 11.31 3.81
C GLY A 126 -19.42 10.20 2.84
N ASN A 127 -18.53 9.26 2.54
CA ASN A 127 -18.76 8.20 1.56
C ASN A 127 -18.30 6.85 2.10
N GLU A 128 -19.20 6.20 2.82
CA GLU A 128 -18.95 4.89 3.43
C GLU A 128 -18.68 3.81 2.38
N LYS A 129 -19.35 3.87 1.24
CA LYS A 129 -19.13 2.94 0.13
C LYS A 129 -17.71 3.01 -0.40
N PHE A 130 -17.19 4.21 -0.62
CA PHE A 130 -15.80 4.42 -1.03
C PHE A 130 -14.82 3.85 0.00
N ALA A 131 -15.05 4.10 1.29
CA ALA A 131 -14.16 3.64 2.34
C ALA A 131 -14.09 2.10 2.41
N TYR A 132 -15.23 1.42 2.37
CA TYR A 132 -15.27 -0.04 2.41
C TYR A 132 -14.81 -0.70 1.10
N ASP A 133 -15.00 -0.08 -0.07
CA ASP A 133 -14.41 -0.56 -1.32
C ASP A 133 -12.87 -0.41 -1.30
N ALA A 134 -12.35 0.69 -0.78
CA ALA A 134 -10.92 0.88 -0.57
C ALA A 134 -10.33 -0.17 0.40
N TYR A 135 -11.06 -0.49 1.48
CA TYR A 135 -10.63 -1.47 2.47
C TYR A 135 -10.64 -2.90 1.92
N ARG A 136 -11.70 -3.32 1.21
CA ARG A 136 -11.73 -4.65 0.60
C ARG A 136 -10.58 -4.84 -0.40
N ARG A 137 -10.27 -3.81 -1.22
CA ARG A 137 -9.15 -3.84 -2.17
C ARG A 137 -7.80 -3.93 -1.46
N PHE A 138 -7.65 -3.22 -0.35
CA PHE A 138 -6.43 -3.31 0.46
C PHE A 138 -6.23 -4.74 0.97
N ILE A 139 -7.26 -5.36 1.57
CA ILE A 139 -7.17 -6.73 2.10
C ILE A 139 -6.83 -7.72 0.98
N GLN A 140 -7.47 -7.59 -0.20
CA GLN A 140 -7.19 -8.44 -1.36
C GLN A 140 -5.74 -8.29 -1.81
N MET A 141 -5.28 -7.07 -2.09
CA MET A 141 -3.90 -6.82 -2.54
C MET A 141 -2.86 -7.22 -1.50
N TYR A 142 -3.11 -6.96 -0.23
CA TYR A 142 -2.19 -7.36 0.84
C TYR A 142 -2.13 -8.89 0.96
N GLY A 143 -3.27 -9.55 0.96
CA GLY A 143 -3.36 -11.01 1.08
C GLY A 143 -2.74 -11.74 -0.12
N ASP A 144 -3.02 -11.28 -1.33
CA ASP A 144 -2.48 -11.86 -2.58
C ASP A 144 -0.98 -11.54 -2.73
N VAL A 145 -0.63 -10.25 -2.82
CA VAL A 145 0.71 -9.79 -3.18
C VAL A 145 1.74 -9.99 -2.05
N ALA A 146 1.41 -9.59 -0.81
CA ALA A 146 2.36 -9.65 0.29
C ALA A 146 2.38 -11.03 0.97
N MET A 147 1.20 -11.62 1.16
CA MET A 147 1.07 -12.84 1.96
C MET A 147 0.94 -14.11 1.12
N GLY A 148 0.84 -13.99 -0.22
CA GLY A 148 0.79 -15.12 -1.15
C GLY A 148 -0.45 -16.01 -0.97
N VAL A 149 -1.57 -15.43 -0.61
CA VAL A 149 -2.87 -16.11 -0.66
C VAL A 149 -3.36 -16.11 -2.10
N ASP A 150 -3.89 -17.23 -2.56
CA ASP A 150 -4.36 -17.39 -3.93
C ASP A 150 -5.42 -16.33 -4.29
N HIS A 151 -5.16 -15.58 -5.35
CA HIS A 151 -6.04 -14.53 -5.89
C HIS A 151 -7.46 -15.03 -6.16
N ASP A 152 -7.58 -16.24 -6.71
CA ASP A 152 -8.87 -16.83 -7.08
C ASP A 152 -9.80 -17.03 -5.87
N LYS A 153 -9.26 -17.17 -4.67
CA LYS A 153 -10.06 -17.26 -3.44
C LYS A 153 -10.76 -15.95 -3.11
N PHE A 154 -10.07 -14.82 -3.31
CA PHE A 154 -10.67 -13.49 -3.14
C PHE A 154 -11.75 -13.25 -4.19
N GLU A 155 -11.45 -13.56 -5.45
CA GLU A 155 -12.42 -13.39 -6.55
C GLU A 155 -13.66 -14.26 -6.35
N ALA A 156 -13.51 -15.53 -5.94
CA ALA A 156 -14.64 -16.42 -5.66
C ALA A 156 -15.59 -15.85 -4.58
N ILE A 157 -15.03 -15.25 -3.52
CA ILE A 157 -15.83 -14.60 -2.48
C ILE A 157 -16.59 -13.39 -3.04
N LEU A 158 -15.89 -12.54 -3.80
CA LEU A 158 -16.48 -11.33 -4.39
C LEU A 158 -17.63 -11.69 -5.35
N GLU A 159 -17.41 -12.64 -6.25
CA GLU A 159 -18.41 -13.14 -7.18
C GLU A 159 -19.62 -13.79 -6.46
N SER A 160 -19.39 -14.52 -5.39
CA SER A 160 -20.45 -15.07 -4.56
C SER A 160 -21.35 -13.99 -3.97
N VAL A 161 -20.77 -12.90 -3.45
CA VAL A 161 -21.55 -11.78 -2.89
C VAL A 161 -22.28 -11.01 -3.99
N LYS A 162 -21.63 -10.78 -5.14
CA LYS A 162 -22.27 -10.15 -6.30
C LYS A 162 -23.48 -10.95 -6.80
N SER A 163 -23.32 -12.26 -6.95
CA SER A 163 -24.38 -13.17 -7.37
C SER A 163 -25.57 -13.16 -6.40
N LYS A 164 -25.28 -13.18 -5.08
CA LYS A 164 -26.31 -13.10 -4.03
C LYS A 164 -27.04 -11.77 -4.05
N ALA A 165 -26.34 -10.68 -4.33
CA ALA A 165 -26.91 -9.33 -4.44
C ALA A 165 -27.63 -9.08 -5.78
N GLY A 166 -27.48 -9.95 -6.76
CA GLY A 166 -28.07 -9.79 -8.08
C GLY A 166 -27.43 -8.68 -8.93
N VAL A 167 -26.15 -8.34 -8.64
CA VAL A 167 -25.39 -7.29 -9.34
C VAL A 167 -24.29 -7.87 -10.21
N LYS A 168 -23.87 -7.14 -11.23
CA LYS A 168 -22.85 -7.62 -12.20
C LYS A 168 -21.49 -6.97 -12.03
N SER A 169 -21.43 -5.76 -11.48
CA SER A 169 -20.18 -5.04 -11.29
C SER A 169 -19.94 -4.72 -9.83
N ASP A 170 -18.65 -4.58 -9.44
CA ASP A 170 -18.25 -4.19 -8.10
C ASP A 170 -18.84 -2.83 -7.67
N GLN A 171 -19.02 -1.94 -8.67
CA GLN A 171 -19.56 -0.61 -8.46
C GLN A 171 -21.03 -0.61 -8.03
N GLU A 172 -21.77 -1.69 -8.29
CA GLU A 172 -23.18 -1.83 -7.92
C GLU A 172 -23.37 -2.40 -6.50
N LEU A 173 -22.31 -2.93 -5.88
CA LEU A 173 -22.36 -3.43 -4.49
C LEU A 173 -22.77 -2.33 -3.52
N SER A 174 -23.66 -2.65 -2.61
CA SER A 174 -24.03 -1.77 -1.49
C SER A 174 -22.93 -1.73 -0.42
N VAL A 175 -23.05 -0.83 0.55
CA VAL A 175 -22.16 -0.78 1.72
C VAL A 175 -22.21 -2.09 2.51
N GLU A 176 -23.40 -2.65 2.70
CA GLU A 176 -23.59 -3.91 3.40
C GLU A 176 -22.92 -5.08 2.68
N ASN A 177 -23.02 -5.11 1.34
CA ASN A 177 -22.33 -6.11 0.54
C ASN A 177 -20.79 -5.98 0.65
N LEU A 178 -20.25 -4.76 0.63
CA LEU A 178 -18.82 -4.53 0.79
C LEU A 178 -18.33 -4.93 2.19
N LYS A 179 -19.10 -4.65 3.24
CA LYS A 179 -18.84 -5.13 4.59
C LYS A 179 -18.85 -6.68 4.67
N GLU A 180 -19.81 -7.32 4.00
CA GLU A 180 -19.86 -8.80 3.91
C GLU A 180 -18.60 -9.33 3.22
N VAL A 181 -18.15 -8.71 2.10
CA VAL A 181 -16.90 -9.10 1.41
C VAL A 181 -15.70 -8.97 2.33
N VAL A 182 -15.55 -7.82 3.02
CA VAL A 182 -14.45 -7.58 3.97
C VAL A 182 -14.41 -8.66 5.06
N ALA A 183 -15.55 -8.97 5.66
CA ALA A 183 -15.64 -9.99 6.71
C ALA A 183 -15.20 -11.37 6.17
N LYS A 184 -15.72 -11.79 5.01
CA LYS A 184 -15.36 -13.08 4.40
C LYS A 184 -13.89 -13.14 3.95
N TYR A 185 -13.33 -12.04 3.46
CA TYR A 185 -11.90 -11.97 3.13
C TYR A 185 -11.03 -12.21 4.36
N LYS A 186 -11.38 -11.59 5.49
CA LYS A 186 -10.66 -11.78 6.76
C LYS A 186 -10.80 -13.19 7.30
N GLU A 187 -12.00 -13.78 7.23
CA GLU A 187 -12.22 -15.17 7.63
C GLU A 187 -11.39 -16.14 6.78
N MET A 188 -11.40 -15.95 5.47
CA MET A 188 -10.61 -16.77 4.54
C MET A 188 -9.11 -16.59 4.79
N TYR A 189 -8.63 -15.36 4.96
CA TYR A 189 -7.23 -15.07 5.27
C TYR A 189 -6.80 -15.75 6.57
N LYS A 190 -7.61 -15.63 7.62
CA LYS A 190 -7.35 -16.30 8.91
C LYS A 190 -7.30 -17.82 8.78
N ALA A 191 -8.17 -18.41 7.97
CA ALA A 191 -8.14 -19.87 7.72
C ALA A 191 -6.87 -20.32 6.98
N GLU A 192 -6.35 -19.48 6.08
CA GLU A 192 -5.14 -19.79 5.29
C GLU A 192 -3.83 -19.56 6.06
N LYS A 193 -3.77 -18.51 6.89
CA LYS A 193 -2.53 -18.06 7.55
C LYS A 193 -2.51 -18.34 9.06
N GLY A 194 -3.65 -18.60 9.67
CA GLY A 194 -3.75 -18.92 11.11
C GLY A 194 -3.78 -17.70 12.04
N GLU A 195 -3.91 -16.49 11.48
CA GLU A 195 -3.86 -15.22 12.22
C GLU A 195 -4.92 -14.21 11.73
#